data_8ee0a38486ff09e1e9c73765558d2837
#
_entry.id   8ee0a38486ff09e1e9c73765558d2837
#
_cell.length_a   1.000
_cell.length_b   1.000
_cell.length_c   1.000
_cell.angle_alpha   90.00
_cell.angle_beta   90.00
_cell.angle_gamma   90.00
#
_symmetry.space_group_name_H-M   'P 1'
#
loop_
_entity.id
_entity.type
_entity.pdbx_description
1 polymer ?
#
loop_
_entity_poly.entity_id
_entity_poly.type
_entity_poly.pdbx_seq_one_letter_code
_entity_poly.pdbx_strand_id
1 'polypeptide(L)'
;MVWEQRWHPLRREWVIVSSHRNERPWLGERVAEAARQLPEYVPDCYLCPGNARSSGTRNEQYGGVFVFDNDHPCVAFTAPVPPPAPPDGIYRNSPAHGVSRVVCYSPRHDLTLAQLPEADVLGLLQALQAQYRELSARAGVRHVLVFENKGEVVGVSNPHPHCQIYATNFVFKTIESEAEVQAEYFAAQGRPLFPEIIHAEEADGRRLIARREMALAFIPYFARYPYETFVAPRATRASLADLTAQELQDFAAVLRETLIRLDNLWRMAFPYVMVLHQAPTDRPYPGFHFHIEIHPPLRKPGLLKYLAGPEIGGGNFLNDTAPEEKAAELQAVSNVHYTQGGEGRRRAAEGGDGEGS
;
A
#
# COMPACT_ATOMS: atom_id res chain seq x y z
N MET A 1 -26.32 6.53 10.69
CA MET A 1 -25.86 7.56 9.70
C MET A 1 -24.81 8.41 10.40
N VAL A 2 -23.61 8.52 9.82
CA VAL A 2 -22.51 9.37 10.32
C VAL A 2 -22.40 10.59 9.41
N TRP A 3 -22.32 11.77 10.00
CA TRP A 3 -22.12 13.04 9.29
C TRP A 3 -21.38 14.01 10.21
N GLU A 4 -20.02 13.98 10.10
CA GLU A 4 -19.14 14.70 11.01
C GLU A 4 -17.76 14.95 10.39
N GLN A 5 -16.94 15.76 11.06
CA GLN A 5 -15.52 15.88 10.77
C GLN A 5 -14.72 15.06 11.79
N ARG A 6 -13.76 14.30 11.31
CA ARG A 6 -12.83 13.50 12.13
C ARG A 6 -11.40 14.01 11.97
N TRP A 7 -10.75 14.29 13.07
CA TRP A 7 -9.37 14.77 13.05
C TRP A 7 -8.41 13.65 12.71
N HIS A 8 -7.54 13.88 11.72
CA HIS A 8 -6.44 13.00 11.33
C HIS A 8 -5.16 13.44 12.07
N PRO A 9 -4.76 12.74 13.16
CA PRO A 9 -3.70 13.23 14.03
C PRO A 9 -2.31 13.21 13.39
N LEU A 10 -2.04 12.29 12.47
CA LEU A 10 -0.74 12.20 11.76
C LEU A 10 -0.56 13.27 10.69
N ARG A 11 -1.65 13.86 10.16
CA ARG A 11 -1.62 14.81 9.03
C ARG A 11 -2.10 16.20 9.39
N ARG A 12 -2.65 16.36 10.59
CA ARG A 12 -3.26 17.63 11.05
C ARG A 12 -4.31 18.16 10.10
N GLU A 13 -5.16 17.29 9.62
CA GLU A 13 -6.26 17.62 8.73
C GLU A 13 -7.59 17.06 9.23
N TRP A 14 -8.70 17.70 8.82
CA TRP A 14 -10.03 17.19 9.06
C TRP A 14 -10.51 16.35 7.88
N VAL A 15 -10.98 15.14 8.16
CA VAL A 15 -11.65 14.27 7.19
C VAL A 15 -13.16 14.42 7.38
N ILE A 16 -13.88 14.73 6.30
CA ILE A 16 -15.35 14.81 6.32
C ILE A 16 -15.90 13.40 6.12
N VAL A 17 -16.59 12.85 7.11
CA VAL A 17 -17.27 11.55 7.03
C VAL A 17 -18.75 11.79 6.82
N SER A 18 -19.31 11.34 5.69
CA SER A 18 -20.69 11.57 5.27
C SER A 18 -21.33 10.30 4.72
N SER A 19 -21.66 9.32 5.59
CA SER A 19 -22.06 7.97 5.18
C SER A 19 -23.35 7.94 4.33
N HIS A 20 -24.28 8.90 4.49
CA HIS A 20 -25.49 9.00 3.67
C HIS A 20 -25.22 9.27 2.18
N ARG A 21 -24.05 9.84 1.83
CA ARG A 21 -23.69 10.10 0.43
C ARG A 21 -23.43 8.82 -0.35
N ASN A 22 -23.19 7.70 0.33
CA ASN A 22 -23.03 6.40 -0.30
C ASN A 22 -24.33 5.89 -0.95
N GLU A 23 -25.49 6.41 -0.55
CA GLU A 23 -26.81 6.09 -1.11
C GLU A 23 -27.17 6.98 -2.32
N ARG A 24 -26.36 8.00 -2.62
CA ARG A 24 -26.63 8.91 -3.74
C ARG A 24 -26.71 8.14 -5.06
N PRO A 25 -27.76 8.36 -5.89
CA PRO A 25 -27.85 7.79 -7.22
C PRO A 25 -26.60 8.10 -8.05
N TRP A 26 -26.06 7.09 -8.71
CA TRP A 26 -24.88 7.22 -9.56
C TRP A 26 -25.22 6.87 -11.01
N LEU A 27 -25.13 7.87 -11.89
CA LEU A 27 -25.36 7.74 -13.35
C LEU A 27 -24.06 7.78 -14.15
N GLY A 28 -22.90 7.89 -13.49
CA GLY A 28 -21.60 7.93 -14.13
C GLY A 28 -21.05 6.54 -14.50
N GLU A 29 -19.83 6.52 -14.99
CA GLU A 29 -19.11 5.31 -15.38
C GLU A 29 -18.90 4.37 -14.19
N ARG A 30 -18.96 3.07 -14.48
CA ARG A 30 -18.56 1.99 -13.58
C ARG A 30 -17.36 1.28 -14.14
N VAL A 31 -16.43 0.92 -13.28
CA VAL A 31 -15.28 0.07 -13.66
C VAL A 31 -15.77 -1.35 -13.85
N ALA A 32 -15.41 -1.95 -14.98
CA ALA A 32 -15.75 -3.34 -15.24
C ALA A 32 -15.02 -4.27 -14.25
N GLU A 33 -15.78 -5.13 -13.59
CA GLU A 33 -15.27 -6.18 -12.70
C GLU A 33 -14.81 -7.38 -13.55
N ALA A 34 -13.75 -7.23 -14.32
CA ALA A 34 -13.22 -8.37 -15.05
C ALA A 34 -12.30 -9.17 -14.13
N ALA A 35 -12.79 -10.29 -13.60
CA ALA A 35 -11.94 -11.35 -13.11
C ALA A 35 -11.16 -11.94 -14.30
N ARG A 36 -10.08 -11.30 -14.69
CA ARG A 36 -9.16 -11.85 -15.70
C ARG A 36 -8.47 -13.07 -15.08
N GLN A 37 -8.70 -14.24 -15.64
CA GLN A 37 -7.83 -15.39 -15.41
C GLN A 37 -6.52 -15.11 -16.17
N LEU A 38 -5.49 -14.72 -15.45
CA LEU A 38 -4.16 -14.54 -16.02
C LEU A 38 -3.45 -15.89 -16.09
N PRO A 39 -2.62 -16.14 -17.11
CA PRO A 39 -1.78 -17.33 -17.15
C PRO A 39 -0.64 -17.23 -16.12
N GLU A 40 -0.13 -18.37 -15.68
CA GLU A 40 0.99 -18.43 -14.72
C GLU A 40 2.27 -17.76 -15.23
N TYR A 41 2.45 -17.70 -16.54
CA TYR A 41 3.58 -17.12 -17.24
C TYR A 41 3.13 -16.47 -18.55
N VAL A 42 3.67 -15.29 -18.85
CA VAL A 42 3.39 -14.55 -20.09
C VAL A 42 4.71 -14.33 -20.83
N PRO A 43 4.87 -14.88 -22.06
CA PRO A 43 6.13 -14.77 -22.82
C PRO A 43 6.57 -13.33 -23.13
N ASP A 44 5.61 -12.42 -23.29
CA ASP A 44 5.88 -11.01 -23.62
C ASP A 44 5.89 -10.10 -22.36
N CYS A 45 5.71 -10.65 -21.17
CA CYS A 45 5.79 -9.88 -19.93
C CYS A 45 7.24 -9.60 -19.56
N TYR A 46 7.66 -8.35 -19.58
CA TYR A 46 9.02 -7.94 -19.25
C TYR A 46 9.40 -8.15 -17.76
N LEU A 47 8.46 -8.57 -16.91
CA LEU A 47 8.72 -8.92 -15.51
C LEU A 47 8.80 -10.43 -15.27
N CYS A 48 8.24 -11.29 -16.13
CA CYS A 48 8.34 -12.74 -15.96
C CYS A 48 9.79 -13.25 -15.98
N PRO A 49 10.10 -14.35 -15.27
CA PRO A 49 11.44 -14.94 -15.23
C PRO A 49 11.98 -15.22 -16.64
N GLY A 50 13.26 -14.92 -16.89
CA GLY A 50 13.96 -15.18 -18.15
C GLY A 50 13.58 -14.27 -19.32
N ASN A 51 12.58 -13.42 -19.22
CA ASN A 51 12.16 -12.51 -20.29
C ASN A 51 13.08 -11.29 -20.41
N ALA A 52 13.11 -10.69 -21.58
CA ALA A 52 13.83 -9.44 -21.82
C ALA A 52 13.02 -8.25 -21.27
N ARG A 53 13.69 -7.34 -20.56
CA ARG A 53 13.18 -6.05 -20.13
C ARG A 53 13.28 -5.02 -21.25
N SER A 54 12.71 -3.84 -21.02
CA SER A 54 12.73 -2.72 -21.99
C SER A 54 14.15 -2.22 -22.31
N SER A 55 15.11 -2.38 -21.40
CA SER A 55 16.54 -2.11 -21.60
C SER A 55 17.24 -3.14 -22.51
N GLY A 56 16.58 -4.26 -22.83
CA GLY A 56 17.18 -5.41 -23.50
C GLY A 56 17.88 -6.42 -22.56
N THR A 57 18.06 -6.06 -21.29
CA THR A 57 18.58 -6.98 -20.26
C THR A 57 17.58 -8.09 -20.00
N ARG A 58 18.03 -9.33 -19.82
CA ARG A 58 17.17 -10.46 -19.46
C ARG A 58 17.09 -10.63 -17.95
N ASN A 59 15.86 -10.87 -17.46
CA ASN A 59 15.66 -11.31 -16.08
C ASN A 59 16.33 -12.65 -15.83
N GLU A 60 16.73 -12.87 -14.60
CA GLU A 60 17.13 -14.20 -14.13
C GLU A 60 15.92 -15.16 -14.16
N GLN A 61 16.20 -16.48 -14.11
CA GLN A 61 15.18 -17.51 -13.87
C GLN A 61 14.88 -17.55 -12.35
N TYR A 62 14.27 -16.46 -11.84
CA TYR A 62 14.00 -16.34 -10.41
C TYR A 62 12.82 -17.22 -9.98
N GLY A 63 12.93 -17.83 -8.81
CA GLY A 63 11.90 -18.67 -8.20
C GLY A 63 11.24 -18.05 -6.95
N GLY A 64 11.62 -16.83 -6.59
CA GLY A 64 11.14 -16.09 -5.42
C GLY A 64 11.18 -14.60 -5.68
N VAL A 65 11.59 -13.81 -4.68
CA VAL A 65 11.72 -12.36 -4.82
C VAL A 65 12.89 -12.00 -5.75
N PHE A 66 12.65 -11.14 -6.73
CA PHE A 66 13.63 -10.63 -7.67
C PHE A 66 13.64 -9.11 -7.68
N VAL A 67 14.81 -8.51 -7.42
CA VAL A 67 14.98 -7.06 -7.32
C VAL A 67 15.91 -6.57 -8.41
N PHE A 68 15.54 -5.49 -9.11
CA PHE A 68 16.40 -4.88 -10.11
C PHE A 68 16.18 -3.37 -10.20
N ASP A 69 17.17 -2.64 -10.70
CA ASP A 69 17.05 -1.21 -10.96
C ASP A 69 16.08 -0.97 -12.13
N ASN A 70 15.14 -0.04 -11.96
CA ASN A 70 14.11 0.25 -12.95
C ASN A 70 14.74 0.76 -14.26
N ASP A 71 14.35 0.18 -15.39
CA ASP A 71 14.85 0.58 -16.73
C ASP A 71 14.42 2.02 -17.10
N HIS A 72 13.32 2.52 -16.51
CA HIS A 72 12.80 3.88 -16.70
C HIS A 72 12.66 4.59 -15.33
N PRO A 73 13.78 4.90 -14.64
CA PRO A 73 13.74 5.42 -13.29
C PRO A 73 13.20 6.86 -13.26
N CYS A 74 12.33 7.16 -12.27
CA CYS A 74 11.90 8.56 -12.03
C CYS A 74 12.95 9.35 -11.23
N VAL A 75 13.82 8.67 -10.45
CA VAL A 75 14.98 9.22 -9.78
C VAL A 75 16.20 8.33 -10.03
N ALA A 76 17.34 8.94 -10.32
CA ALA A 76 18.61 8.24 -10.52
C ALA A 76 19.78 9.13 -10.11
N PHE A 77 20.87 8.53 -9.61
CA PHE A 77 22.11 9.32 -9.35
C PHE A 77 22.75 9.87 -10.63
N THR A 78 22.39 9.31 -11.78
CA THR A 78 22.81 9.78 -13.12
C THR A 78 21.87 10.84 -13.69
N ALA A 79 20.81 11.24 -12.96
CA ALA A 79 19.93 12.30 -13.40
C ALA A 79 20.72 13.60 -13.68
N PRO A 80 20.44 14.30 -14.80
CA PRO A 80 21.18 15.51 -15.15
C PRO A 80 20.96 16.60 -14.11
N VAL A 81 22.00 17.37 -13.86
CA VAL A 81 21.90 18.58 -13.03
C VAL A 81 21.09 19.62 -13.82
N PRO A 82 19.96 20.10 -13.29
CA PRO A 82 19.17 21.11 -13.98
C PRO A 82 19.93 22.43 -14.07
N PRO A 83 19.63 23.29 -15.07
CA PRO A 83 20.18 24.62 -15.12
C PRO A 83 19.79 25.42 -13.87
N PRO A 84 20.62 26.35 -13.41
CA PRO A 84 20.29 27.17 -12.24
C PRO A 84 18.94 27.89 -12.43
N ALA A 85 18.11 27.88 -11.38
CA ALA A 85 16.92 28.74 -11.34
C ALA A 85 17.37 30.22 -11.28
N PRO A 86 16.54 31.18 -11.74
CA PRO A 86 16.85 32.61 -11.63
C PRO A 86 17.17 32.99 -10.16
N PRO A 87 18.28 33.72 -9.90
CA PRO A 87 18.77 33.94 -8.53
C PRO A 87 17.79 34.72 -7.65
N ASP A 88 16.99 35.60 -8.21
CA ASP A 88 16.01 36.42 -7.47
C ASP A 88 14.57 35.90 -7.63
N GLY A 89 14.42 34.68 -8.12
CA GLY A 89 13.12 34.08 -8.43
C GLY A 89 12.50 33.32 -7.27
N ILE A 90 11.17 33.21 -7.33
CA ILE A 90 10.39 32.32 -6.46
C ILE A 90 10.54 30.85 -6.89
N TYR A 91 11.07 30.60 -8.07
CA TYR A 91 11.25 29.25 -8.62
C TYR A 91 12.57 28.64 -8.12
N ARG A 92 12.49 27.36 -7.75
CA ARG A 92 13.66 26.57 -7.29
C ARG A 92 13.66 25.24 -8.01
N ASN A 93 14.83 24.72 -8.31
CA ASN A 93 15.02 23.37 -8.85
C ASN A 93 16.22 22.70 -8.20
N SER A 94 16.23 21.38 -8.20
CA SER A 94 17.33 20.55 -7.75
C SER A 94 17.35 19.24 -8.53
N PRO A 95 18.49 18.53 -8.63
CA PRO A 95 18.52 17.22 -9.26
C PRO A 95 17.60 16.23 -8.53
N ALA A 96 16.87 15.41 -9.29
CA ALA A 96 16.08 14.30 -8.74
C ALA A 96 16.98 13.05 -8.58
N HIS A 97 17.92 13.11 -7.63
CA HIS A 97 18.88 12.04 -7.40
C HIS A 97 18.28 10.93 -6.53
N GLY A 98 18.67 9.70 -6.82
CA GLY A 98 18.21 8.55 -6.06
C GLY A 98 18.41 7.23 -6.76
N VAL A 99 17.63 6.23 -6.32
CA VAL A 99 17.53 4.89 -6.91
C VAL A 99 16.06 4.53 -7.05
N SER A 100 15.67 4.04 -8.22
CA SER A 100 14.36 3.45 -8.46
C SER A 100 14.52 1.95 -8.71
N ARG A 101 13.88 1.10 -7.91
CA ARG A 101 13.89 -0.37 -8.05
C ARG A 101 12.50 -0.93 -8.27
N VAL A 102 12.46 -2.04 -9.00
CA VAL A 102 11.30 -2.92 -9.11
C VAL A 102 11.58 -4.18 -8.31
N VAL A 103 10.58 -4.65 -7.58
CA VAL A 103 10.65 -5.85 -6.76
C VAL A 103 9.52 -6.79 -7.20
N CYS A 104 9.83 -7.76 -8.06
CA CYS A 104 8.91 -8.85 -8.35
C CYS A 104 8.92 -9.82 -7.18
N TYR A 105 7.77 -10.08 -6.57
CA TYR A 105 7.71 -10.89 -5.37
C TYR A 105 7.17 -12.31 -5.60
N SER A 106 6.88 -12.67 -6.85
CA SER A 106 6.54 -14.02 -7.29
C SER A 106 7.00 -14.25 -8.72
N PRO A 107 7.46 -15.45 -9.10
CA PRO A 107 7.69 -15.82 -10.51
C PRO A 107 6.37 -15.99 -11.27
N ARG A 108 5.26 -16.20 -10.58
CA ARG A 108 3.91 -16.41 -11.10
C ARG A 108 3.29 -15.09 -11.52
N HIS A 109 2.85 -14.99 -12.77
CA HIS A 109 2.23 -13.79 -13.34
C HIS A 109 0.78 -13.58 -12.86
N ASP A 110 0.12 -14.63 -12.45
CA ASP A 110 -1.32 -14.69 -12.14
C ASP A 110 -1.65 -14.51 -10.65
N LEU A 111 -0.66 -14.47 -9.77
CA LEU A 111 -0.88 -14.34 -8.32
C LEU A 111 -0.87 -12.88 -7.86
N THR A 112 -1.56 -12.63 -6.76
CA THR A 112 -1.48 -11.38 -6.00
C THR A 112 -0.89 -11.66 -4.61
N LEU A 113 -0.47 -10.63 -3.90
CA LEU A 113 0.10 -10.77 -2.54
C LEU A 113 -0.86 -11.50 -1.57
N ALA A 114 -2.18 -11.30 -1.73
CA ALA A 114 -3.21 -11.99 -0.95
C ALA A 114 -3.23 -13.52 -1.17
N GLN A 115 -2.82 -13.98 -2.35
CA GLN A 115 -2.85 -15.39 -2.75
C GLN A 115 -1.56 -16.14 -2.40
N LEU A 116 -0.48 -15.41 -2.11
CA LEU A 116 0.80 -16.03 -1.74
C LEU A 116 0.71 -16.75 -0.40
N PRO A 117 1.49 -17.83 -0.21
CA PRO A 117 1.74 -18.40 1.11
C PRO A 117 2.30 -17.36 2.08
N GLU A 118 2.02 -17.49 3.36
CA GLU A 118 2.53 -16.57 4.40
C GLU A 118 4.06 -16.50 4.41
N ALA A 119 4.74 -17.62 4.15
CA ALA A 119 6.20 -17.69 4.05
C ALA A 119 6.76 -16.81 2.90
N ASP A 120 6.04 -16.70 1.78
CA ASP A 120 6.45 -15.89 0.64
C ASP A 120 6.22 -14.40 0.92
N VAL A 121 5.14 -14.05 1.63
CA VAL A 121 4.91 -12.68 2.12
C VAL A 121 6.01 -12.28 3.09
N LEU A 122 6.39 -13.17 4.02
CA LEU A 122 7.53 -12.96 4.92
C LEU A 122 8.83 -12.79 4.13
N GLY A 123 9.08 -13.62 3.12
CA GLY A 123 10.24 -13.52 2.23
C GLY A 123 10.31 -12.18 1.50
N LEU A 124 9.18 -11.67 1.03
CA LEU A 124 9.11 -10.31 0.46
C LEU A 124 9.51 -9.25 1.49
N LEU A 125 8.92 -9.28 2.69
CA LEU A 125 9.24 -8.30 3.74
C LEU A 125 10.71 -8.36 4.16
N GLN A 126 11.32 -9.54 4.22
CA GLN A 126 12.75 -9.72 4.46
C GLN A 126 13.61 -9.11 3.35
N ALA A 127 13.22 -9.31 2.09
CA ALA A 127 13.90 -8.70 0.94
C ALA A 127 13.78 -7.16 0.99
N LEU A 128 12.60 -6.63 1.28
CA LEU A 128 12.38 -5.19 1.45
C LEU A 128 13.19 -4.62 2.64
N GLN A 129 13.31 -5.37 3.73
CA GLN A 129 14.13 -5.01 4.88
C GLN A 129 15.63 -4.90 4.50
N ALA A 130 16.13 -5.85 3.70
CA ALA A 130 17.50 -5.82 3.20
C ALA A 130 17.72 -4.63 2.24
N GLN A 131 16.75 -4.39 1.33
CA GLN A 131 16.79 -3.24 0.41
C GLN A 131 16.77 -1.91 1.16
N TYR A 132 15.94 -1.77 2.19
CA TYR A 132 15.89 -0.56 3.01
C TYR A 132 17.25 -0.31 3.69
N ARG A 133 17.87 -1.34 4.32
CA ARG A 133 19.18 -1.20 4.97
C ARG A 133 20.28 -0.77 3.99
N GLU A 134 20.29 -1.35 2.80
CA GLU A 134 21.26 -0.99 1.76
C GLU A 134 21.07 0.46 1.30
N LEU A 135 19.83 0.81 0.95
CA LEU A 135 19.54 2.10 0.32
C LEU A 135 19.59 3.26 1.31
N SER A 136 19.14 3.07 2.55
CA SER A 136 19.20 4.09 3.60
C SER A 136 20.63 4.44 4.03
N ALA A 137 21.58 3.52 3.86
CA ALA A 137 22.99 3.76 4.13
C ALA A 137 23.73 4.50 3.00
N ARG A 138 23.09 4.71 1.83
CA ARG A 138 23.74 5.40 0.70
C ARG A 138 23.80 6.91 0.91
N ALA A 139 24.96 7.47 0.68
CA ALA A 139 25.15 8.93 0.76
C ALA A 139 24.19 9.66 -0.19
N GLY A 140 23.53 10.69 0.31
CA GLY A 140 22.57 11.49 -0.46
C GLY A 140 21.14 10.94 -0.48
N VAL A 141 20.87 9.75 0.08
CA VAL A 141 19.51 9.27 0.30
C VAL A 141 18.98 9.87 1.59
N ARG A 142 17.80 10.48 1.50
CA ARG A 142 17.09 11.09 2.64
C ARG A 142 15.80 10.35 2.98
N HIS A 143 15.25 9.54 2.06
CA HIS A 143 14.07 8.74 2.28
C HIS A 143 14.06 7.51 1.37
N VAL A 144 13.51 6.40 1.87
CA VAL A 144 13.26 5.16 1.12
C VAL A 144 11.76 4.87 1.16
N LEU A 145 11.07 5.18 0.07
CA LEU A 145 9.65 4.88 -0.10
C LEU A 145 9.49 3.51 -0.76
N VAL A 146 8.69 2.65 -0.16
CA VAL A 146 8.26 1.38 -0.76
C VAL A 146 6.77 1.46 -1.00
N PHE A 147 6.32 1.09 -2.20
CA PHE A 147 4.90 1.12 -2.54
C PHE A 147 4.52 0.05 -3.54
N GLU A 148 3.28 -0.40 -3.50
CA GLU A 148 2.65 -1.25 -4.49
C GLU A 148 1.40 -0.57 -5.03
N ASN A 149 1.27 -0.55 -6.34
CA ASN A 149 0.01 -0.25 -7.02
C ASN A 149 -0.57 -1.56 -7.53
N LYS A 150 -1.78 -1.92 -7.15
CA LYS A 150 -2.48 -3.12 -7.62
C LYS A 150 -3.77 -2.75 -8.33
N GLY A 151 -3.88 -3.17 -9.59
CA GLY A 151 -5.06 -2.96 -10.43
C GLY A 151 -4.94 -1.81 -11.43
N GLU A 152 -5.57 -1.97 -12.60
CA GLU A 152 -5.54 -0.99 -13.71
C GLU A 152 -6.08 0.39 -13.28
N VAL A 153 -7.06 0.42 -12.38
CA VAL A 153 -7.73 1.65 -11.90
C VAL A 153 -6.82 2.57 -11.07
N VAL A 154 -5.66 2.07 -10.64
CA VAL A 154 -4.62 2.86 -9.96
C VAL A 154 -3.37 3.03 -10.83
N GLY A 155 -3.48 2.81 -12.14
CA GLY A 155 -2.43 3.08 -13.11
C GLY A 155 -1.42 1.95 -13.30
N VAL A 156 -1.74 0.71 -12.91
CA VAL A 156 -0.88 -0.45 -13.16
C VAL A 156 -1.03 -0.91 -14.60
N SER A 157 0.06 -0.86 -15.37
CA SER A 157 0.11 -1.31 -16.77
C SER A 157 0.52 -2.78 -16.91
N ASN A 158 1.17 -3.37 -15.92
CA ASN A 158 1.62 -4.76 -15.94
C ASN A 158 1.09 -5.50 -14.70
N PRO A 159 0.21 -6.51 -14.87
CA PRO A 159 -0.41 -7.23 -13.76
C PRO A 159 0.52 -8.19 -13.03
N HIS A 160 1.73 -8.46 -13.56
CA HIS A 160 2.72 -9.29 -12.86
C HIS A 160 2.98 -8.74 -11.46
N PRO A 161 2.96 -9.56 -10.40
CA PRO A 161 3.01 -9.10 -9.02
C PRO A 161 4.36 -8.42 -8.70
N HIS A 162 4.32 -7.11 -8.44
CA HIS A 162 5.51 -6.33 -8.12
C HIS A 162 5.19 -5.12 -7.25
N CYS A 163 6.16 -4.70 -6.46
CA CYS A 163 6.20 -3.41 -5.80
C CYS A 163 7.43 -2.60 -6.27
N GLN A 164 7.52 -1.36 -5.84
CA GLN A 164 8.60 -0.45 -6.23
C GLN A 164 9.26 0.19 -5.01
N ILE A 165 10.53 0.55 -5.16
CA ILE A 165 11.30 1.27 -4.15
C ILE A 165 11.86 2.52 -4.79
N TYR A 166 11.59 3.69 -4.17
CA TYR A 166 12.22 4.96 -4.50
C TYR A 166 13.06 5.45 -3.33
N ALA A 167 14.37 5.34 -3.44
CA ALA A 167 15.32 5.95 -2.51
C ALA A 167 15.71 7.32 -3.05
N THR A 168 15.37 8.40 -2.35
CA THR A 168 15.42 9.77 -2.89
C THR A 168 16.29 10.69 -2.05
N ASN A 169 16.83 11.74 -2.67
CA ASN A 169 17.53 12.83 -2.00
C ASN A 169 16.60 13.89 -1.37
N PHE A 170 15.32 13.62 -1.34
CA PHE A 170 14.28 14.41 -0.67
C PHE A 170 13.32 13.50 0.10
N VAL A 171 12.53 14.08 0.97
CA VAL A 171 11.46 13.35 1.69
C VAL A 171 10.12 13.62 0.98
N PHE A 172 9.31 12.59 0.77
CA PHE A 172 7.96 12.75 0.22
C PHE A 172 7.07 13.52 1.20
N LYS A 173 6.25 14.43 0.69
CA LYS A 173 5.54 15.43 1.50
C LYS A 173 4.69 14.84 2.62
N THR A 174 3.99 13.74 2.35
CA THR A 174 3.19 13.05 3.37
C THR A 174 4.06 12.56 4.53
N ILE A 175 5.17 11.89 4.21
CA ILE A 175 6.11 11.35 5.20
C ILE A 175 6.78 12.47 6.00
N GLU A 176 7.16 13.56 5.32
CA GLU A 176 7.71 14.75 5.98
C GLU A 176 6.74 15.31 7.02
N SER A 177 5.47 15.51 6.64
CA SER A 177 4.43 16.01 7.54
C SER A 177 4.20 15.08 8.73
N GLU A 178 4.12 13.77 8.50
CA GLU A 178 3.94 12.79 9.57
C GLU A 178 5.15 12.72 10.51
N ALA A 179 6.36 12.81 9.96
CA ALA A 179 7.59 12.81 10.76
C ALA A 179 7.69 14.05 11.65
N GLU A 180 7.32 15.22 11.12
CA GLU A 180 7.26 16.48 11.90
C GLU A 180 6.23 16.38 13.02
N VAL A 181 5.00 15.94 12.70
CA VAL A 181 3.90 15.81 13.67
C VAL A 181 4.24 14.83 14.79
N GLN A 182 4.79 13.66 14.46
CA GLN A 182 5.15 12.65 15.44
C GLN A 182 6.31 13.11 16.33
N ALA A 183 7.31 13.80 15.76
CA ALA A 183 8.43 14.37 16.52
C ALA A 183 7.98 15.47 17.47
N GLU A 184 7.11 16.39 17.04
CA GLU A 184 6.54 17.44 17.87
C GLU A 184 5.67 16.88 19.00
N TYR A 185 4.85 15.86 18.72
CA TYR A 185 4.05 15.19 19.74
C TYR A 185 4.94 14.52 20.76
N PHE A 186 6.00 13.81 20.31
CA PHE A 186 6.97 13.18 21.20
C PHE A 186 7.68 14.20 22.08
N ALA A 187 8.10 15.33 21.52
CA ALA A 187 8.73 16.40 22.28
C ALA A 187 7.80 17.01 23.34
N ALA A 188 6.52 17.16 23.02
CA ALA A 188 5.53 17.76 23.90
C ALA A 188 5.02 16.79 24.99
N GLN A 189 4.84 15.49 24.65
CA GLN A 189 4.17 14.52 25.51
C GLN A 189 5.12 13.48 26.14
N GLY A 190 6.38 13.40 25.69
CA GLY A 190 7.37 12.40 26.15
C GLY A 190 7.06 10.96 25.70
N ARG A 191 6.11 10.76 24.79
CA ARG A 191 5.69 9.45 24.28
C ARG A 191 5.29 9.52 22.81
N PRO A 192 5.40 8.41 22.01
CA PRO A 192 5.03 8.39 20.62
C PRO A 192 3.53 8.56 20.38
N LEU A 193 3.14 9.23 19.28
CA LEU A 193 1.74 9.46 18.91
C LEU A 193 1.03 8.19 18.42
N PHE A 194 1.68 7.41 17.55
CA PHE A 194 1.02 6.28 16.89
C PHE A 194 0.55 5.18 17.85
N PRO A 195 1.30 4.80 18.91
CA PRO A 195 0.80 3.91 19.96
C PRO A 195 -0.49 4.40 20.65
N GLU A 196 -0.70 5.71 20.78
CA GLU A 196 -1.97 6.24 21.30
C GLU A 196 -3.14 5.95 20.33
N ILE A 197 -2.87 6.01 19.02
CA ILE A 197 -3.86 5.62 17.99
C ILE A 197 -4.17 4.13 18.12
N ILE A 198 -3.14 3.27 18.20
CA ILE A 198 -3.31 1.83 18.39
C ILE A 198 -4.15 1.55 19.64
N HIS A 199 -3.82 2.18 20.75
CA HIS A 199 -4.54 2.00 22.01
C HIS A 199 -6.01 2.42 21.89
N ALA A 200 -6.29 3.55 21.24
CA ALA A 200 -7.66 4.01 21.01
C ALA A 200 -8.46 3.06 20.10
N GLU A 201 -7.85 2.53 19.05
CA GLU A 201 -8.48 1.56 18.15
C GLU A 201 -8.73 0.21 18.85
N GLU A 202 -7.82 -0.25 19.71
CA GLU A 202 -8.01 -1.47 20.50
C GLU A 202 -9.08 -1.31 21.59
N ALA A 203 -9.15 -0.14 22.23
CA ALA A 203 -10.16 0.15 23.25
C ALA A 203 -11.57 0.22 22.63
N ASP A 204 -11.72 0.77 21.42
CA ASP A 204 -12.98 0.79 20.66
C ASP A 204 -13.31 -0.62 20.11
N GLY A 205 -12.35 -1.30 19.50
CA GLY A 205 -12.44 -2.65 18.93
C GLY A 205 -13.24 -2.77 17.63
N ARG A 206 -14.11 -1.81 17.28
CA ARG A 206 -15.01 -1.90 16.11
C ARG A 206 -14.29 -1.85 14.78
N ARG A 207 -13.12 -1.23 14.72
CA ARG A 207 -12.38 -1.01 13.47
C ARG A 207 -11.18 -1.92 13.26
N LEU A 208 -10.94 -2.89 14.17
CA LEU A 208 -9.88 -3.89 14.05
C LEU A 208 -10.21 -4.90 12.94
N ILE A 209 -9.27 -5.18 12.03
CA ILE A 209 -9.45 -6.10 10.91
C ILE A 209 -8.72 -7.42 11.15
N ALA A 210 -7.47 -7.36 11.57
CA ALA A 210 -6.63 -8.51 11.87
C ALA A 210 -5.68 -8.18 13.02
N ARG A 211 -5.28 -9.18 13.80
CA ARG A 211 -4.32 -8.99 14.90
C ARG A 211 -3.51 -10.24 15.18
N ARG A 212 -2.27 -10.03 15.59
CA ARG A 212 -1.36 -11.00 16.20
C ARG A 212 -0.77 -10.38 17.47
N GLU A 213 0.12 -11.10 18.14
CA GLU A 213 0.76 -10.62 19.36
C GLU A 213 1.54 -9.32 19.10
N MET A 214 2.33 -9.27 18.01
CA MET A 214 3.24 -8.16 17.72
C MET A 214 2.73 -7.18 16.64
N ALA A 215 1.60 -7.45 15.99
CA ALA A 215 1.08 -6.61 14.89
C ALA A 215 -0.45 -6.59 14.83
N LEU A 216 -1.01 -5.54 14.23
CA LEU A 216 -2.44 -5.39 14.02
C LEU A 216 -2.74 -4.62 12.73
N ALA A 217 -3.99 -4.77 12.25
CA ALA A 217 -4.55 -3.98 11.16
C ALA A 217 -5.92 -3.42 11.56
N PHE A 218 -6.20 -2.20 11.16
CA PHE A 218 -7.45 -1.50 11.46
C PHE A 218 -7.80 -0.48 10.37
N ILE A 219 -9.08 -0.18 10.21
CA ILE A 219 -9.53 1.01 9.48
C ILE A 219 -9.46 2.18 10.46
N PRO A 220 -8.64 3.22 10.23
CA PRO A 220 -8.49 4.29 11.20
C PRO A 220 -9.79 5.08 11.37
N TYR A 221 -10.05 5.60 12.57
CA TYR A 221 -11.21 6.45 12.88
C TYR A 221 -11.37 7.61 11.88
N PHE A 222 -10.26 8.11 11.39
CA PHE A 222 -10.12 9.22 10.46
C PHE A 222 -9.87 8.78 9.01
N ALA A 223 -10.29 7.57 8.60
CA ALA A 223 -10.04 7.03 7.27
C ALA A 223 -10.54 7.96 6.16
N ARG A 224 -9.70 8.19 5.15
CA ARG A 224 -9.96 9.04 3.99
C ARG A 224 -10.62 8.30 2.83
N TYR A 225 -10.36 6.99 2.75
CA TYR A 225 -10.95 6.08 1.77
C TYR A 225 -11.88 5.08 2.48
N PRO A 226 -12.89 4.55 1.80
CA PRO A 226 -13.87 3.63 2.41
C PRO A 226 -13.26 2.45 3.15
N TYR A 227 -12.25 1.83 2.57
CA TYR A 227 -11.56 0.67 3.13
C TYR A 227 -10.08 0.96 3.40
N GLU A 228 -9.74 2.22 3.64
CA GLU A 228 -8.38 2.60 4.05
C GLU A 228 -7.99 1.80 5.29
N THR A 229 -6.90 1.05 5.18
CA THR A 229 -6.46 0.17 6.26
C THR A 229 -5.03 0.44 6.62
N PHE A 230 -4.75 0.57 7.91
CA PHE A 230 -3.42 0.67 8.46
C PHE A 230 -2.98 -0.69 8.98
N VAL A 231 -1.74 -1.09 8.67
CA VAL A 231 -1.07 -2.27 9.23
C VAL A 231 0.16 -1.79 9.98
N ALA A 232 0.27 -2.11 11.27
CA ALA A 232 1.32 -1.59 12.13
C ALA A 232 1.88 -2.65 13.08
N PRO A 233 3.18 -2.60 13.41
CA PRO A 233 3.70 -3.30 14.57
C PRO A 233 3.15 -2.62 15.83
N ARG A 234 3.05 -3.36 16.94
CA ARG A 234 2.61 -2.78 18.24
C ARG A 234 3.70 -1.94 18.89
N ALA A 235 4.95 -2.40 18.75
CA ALA A 235 6.10 -1.66 19.24
C ALA A 235 6.48 -0.53 18.30
N THR A 236 6.86 0.62 18.86
CA THR A 236 7.38 1.73 18.05
C THR A 236 8.67 1.32 17.36
N ARG A 237 8.62 1.29 16.04
CA ARG A 237 9.73 1.03 15.13
C ARG A 237 9.78 2.16 14.11
N ALA A 238 10.95 2.69 13.81
CA ALA A 238 11.08 3.80 12.88
C ALA A 238 10.95 3.36 11.40
N SER A 239 11.32 2.10 11.12
CA SER A 239 11.31 1.53 9.77
C SER A 239 11.06 0.03 9.79
N LEU A 240 10.78 -0.55 8.64
CA LEU A 240 10.73 -2.00 8.44
C LEU A 240 12.03 -2.68 8.88
N ALA A 241 13.19 -2.00 8.73
CA ALA A 241 14.50 -2.54 9.10
C ALA A 241 14.66 -2.79 10.60
N ASP A 242 13.86 -2.13 11.43
CA ASP A 242 13.93 -2.23 12.88
C ASP A 242 13.08 -3.36 13.47
N LEU A 243 12.22 -3.99 12.66
CA LEU A 243 11.42 -5.12 13.10
C LEU A 243 12.31 -6.33 13.38
N THR A 244 12.09 -6.97 14.53
CA THR A 244 12.67 -8.27 14.85
C THR A 244 12.07 -9.36 13.97
N ALA A 245 12.66 -10.54 13.97
CA ALA A 245 12.16 -11.67 13.18
C ALA A 245 10.72 -12.06 13.57
N GLN A 246 10.39 -12.03 14.87
CA GLN A 246 9.04 -12.35 15.34
C GLN A 246 8.02 -11.26 14.97
N GLU A 247 8.39 -9.98 15.13
CA GLU A 247 7.54 -8.86 14.70
C GLU A 247 7.27 -8.93 13.20
N LEU A 248 8.29 -9.25 12.40
CA LEU A 248 8.16 -9.37 10.94
C LEU A 248 7.25 -10.53 10.54
N GLN A 249 7.31 -11.65 11.25
CA GLN A 249 6.42 -12.80 11.03
C GLN A 249 4.97 -12.45 11.32
N ASP A 250 4.68 -11.86 12.49
CA ASP A 250 3.33 -11.45 12.85
C ASP A 250 2.80 -10.36 11.90
N PHE A 251 3.68 -9.45 11.48
CA PHE A 251 3.35 -8.39 10.53
C PHE A 251 3.00 -8.97 9.15
N ALA A 252 3.74 -9.97 8.66
CA ALA A 252 3.44 -10.68 7.41
C ALA A 252 2.07 -11.37 7.47
N ALA A 253 1.79 -12.06 8.58
CA ALA A 253 0.50 -12.73 8.79
C ALA A 253 -0.67 -11.74 8.80
N VAL A 254 -0.53 -10.61 9.51
CA VAL A 254 -1.56 -9.56 9.58
C VAL A 254 -1.76 -8.87 8.24
N LEU A 255 -0.68 -8.53 7.53
CA LEU A 255 -0.76 -7.94 6.18
C LEU A 255 -1.49 -8.88 5.23
N ARG A 256 -1.07 -10.16 5.17
CA ARG A 256 -1.71 -11.16 4.30
C ARG A 256 -3.19 -11.34 4.63
N GLU A 257 -3.56 -11.49 5.90
CA GLU A 257 -4.96 -11.62 6.32
C GLU A 257 -5.79 -10.41 5.89
N THR A 258 -5.26 -9.21 6.04
CA THR A 258 -5.89 -7.96 5.61
C THR A 258 -6.19 -7.95 4.11
N LEU A 259 -5.20 -8.31 3.29
CA LEU A 259 -5.36 -8.36 1.83
C LEU A 259 -6.33 -9.46 1.38
N ILE A 260 -6.35 -10.62 2.06
CA ILE A 260 -7.34 -11.68 1.82
C ILE A 260 -8.75 -11.16 2.07
N ARG A 261 -9.00 -10.45 3.17
CA ARG A 261 -10.31 -9.90 3.50
C ARG A 261 -10.76 -8.85 2.48
N LEU A 262 -9.86 -8.02 1.97
CA LEU A 262 -10.15 -7.10 0.87
C LEU A 262 -10.56 -7.85 -0.40
N ASP A 263 -9.79 -8.86 -0.83
CA ASP A 263 -10.12 -9.66 -2.02
C ASP A 263 -11.43 -10.45 -1.83
N ASN A 264 -11.69 -10.97 -0.63
CA ASN A 264 -12.90 -11.73 -0.30
C ASN A 264 -14.17 -10.89 -0.26
N LEU A 265 -14.06 -9.57 0.00
CA LEU A 265 -15.20 -8.67 0.16
C LEU A 265 -16.15 -8.73 -1.04
N TRP A 266 -15.59 -8.76 -2.24
CA TRP A 266 -16.36 -8.89 -3.49
C TRP A 266 -15.86 -10.01 -4.38
N ARG A 267 -15.03 -10.93 -3.87
CA ARG A 267 -14.46 -12.08 -4.57
C ARG A 267 -13.70 -11.67 -5.84
N MET A 268 -12.87 -10.66 -5.73
CA MET A 268 -12.06 -10.08 -6.81
C MET A 268 -10.65 -9.72 -6.31
N ALA A 269 -9.70 -9.58 -7.21
CA ALA A 269 -8.40 -8.98 -6.91
C ALA A 269 -8.62 -7.48 -6.60
N PHE A 270 -8.83 -7.15 -5.31
CA PHE A 270 -9.20 -5.81 -4.87
C PHE A 270 -8.10 -4.81 -5.19
N PRO A 271 -8.37 -3.73 -5.95
CA PRO A 271 -7.34 -2.75 -6.29
C PRO A 271 -6.99 -1.86 -5.10
N TYR A 272 -5.71 -1.50 -4.99
CA TYR A 272 -5.23 -0.57 -3.96
C TYR A 272 -3.91 0.11 -4.35
N VAL A 273 -3.62 1.22 -3.70
CA VAL A 273 -2.27 1.74 -3.51
C VAL A 273 -1.86 1.39 -2.08
N MET A 274 -0.74 0.69 -1.91
CA MET A 274 -0.15 0.35 -0.62
C MET A 274 1.19 1.06 -0.48
N VAL A 275 1.42 1.71 0.65
CA VAL A 275 2.63 2.49 0.90
C VAL A 275 3.19 2.17 2.29
N LEU A 276 4.49 1.94 2.38
CA LEU A 276 5.22 1.78 3.62
C LEU A 276 5.67 3.15 4.12
N HIS A 277 5.11 3.59 5.22
CA HIS A 277 5.47 4.85 5.90
C HIS A 277 6.60 4.59 6.87
N GLN A 278 7.79 5.05 6.50
CA GLN A 278 9.05 4.85 7.23
C GLN A 278 9.69 6.20 7.54
N ALA A 279 10.41 6.29 8.65
CA ALA A 279 11.12 7.51 9.01
C ALA A 279 12.09 7.93 7.91
N PRO A 280 12.21 9.22 7.62
CA PRO A 280 13.30 9.74 6.80
C PRO A 280 14.66 9.36 7.39
N THR A 281 15.70 9.30 6.53
CA THR A 281 17.05 8.82 6.90
C THR A 281 18.07 9.94 7.09
N ASP A 282 17.66 11.19 6.91
CA ASP A 282 18.54 12.36 6.95
C ASP A 282 18.87 12.85 8.37
N ARG A 283 18.08 12.50 9.37
CA ARG A 283 18.28 12.79 10.79
C ARG A 283 17.43 11.85 11.65
N PRO A 284 17.65 11.77 12.97
CA PRO A 284 16.74 11.06 13.86
C PRO A 284 15.34 11.71 13.91
N TYR A 285 14.30 10.87 13.91
CA TYR A 285 12.89 11.27 14.08
C TYR A 285 12.32 10.54 15.30
N PRO A 286 12.54 11.02 16.53
CA PRO A 286 12.08 10.36 17.73
C PRO A 286 10.55 10.29 17.75
N GLY A 287 10.05 9.12 18.12
CA GLY A 287 8.60 8.86 18.16
C GLY A 287 7.98 8.50 16.82
N PHE A 288 8.71 8.52 15.70
CA PHE A 288 8.17 8.02 14.41
C PHE A 288 7.84 6.54 14.52
N HIS A 289 6.68 6.17 13.96
CA HIS A 289 6.19 4.81 13.98
C HIS A 289 5.94 4.30 12.57
N PHE A 290 6.68 3.25 12.20
CA PHE A 290 6.51 2.53 10.94
C PHE A 290 5.12 1.90 10.84
N HIS A 291 4.47 2.07 9.69
CA HIS A 291 3.20 1.42 9.36
C HIS A 291 3.02 1.32 7.84
N ILE A 292 2.09 0.49 7.41
CA ILE A 292 1.62 0.44 6.04
C ILE A 292 0.26 1.14 5.97
N GLU A 293 0.06 2.00 4.98
CA GLU A 293 -1.24 2.51 4.58
C GLU A 293 -1.69 1.83 3.28
N ILE A 294 -2.90 1.28 3.27
CA ILE A 294 -3.55 0.71 2.10
C ILE A 294 -4.72 1.61 1.73
N HIS A 295 -4.73 2.13 0.49
CA HIS A 295 -5.73 3.06 -0.03
C HIS A 295 -6.51 2.43 -1.19
N PRO A 296 -7.59 1.70 -0.92
CA PRO A 296 -8.42 1.14 -1.98
C PRO A 296 -9.26 2.23 -2.67
N PRO A 297 -9.29 2.28 -4.01
CA PRO A 297 -10.02 3.31 -4.73
C PRO A 297 -11.53 3.02 -4.85
N LEU A 298 -11.99 1.83 -4.50
CA LEU A 298 -13.39 1.42 -4.66
C LEU A 298 -14.19 1.70 -3.38
N ARG A 299 -15.40 2.26 -3.54
CA ARG A 299 -16.38 2.46 -2.44
C ARG A 299 -17.55 1.45 -2.47
N LYS A 300 -17.83 0.88 -3.64
CA LYS A 300 -18.78 -0.21 -3.92
C LYS A 300 -18.23 -1.02 -5.10
N PRO A 301 -18.76 -2.21 -5.39
CA PRO A 301 -18.43 -2.95 -6.60
C PRO A 301 -18.53 -2.07 -7.85
N GLY A 302 -17.43 -1.98 -8.61
CA GLY A 302 -17.35 -1.19 -9.84
C GLY A 302 -17.45 0.33 -9.66
N LEU A 303 -17.48 0.86 -8.44
CA LEU A 303 -17.64 2.29 -8.19
C LEU A 303 -16.46 2.91 -7.46
N LEU A 304 -15.73 3.76 -8.18
CA LEU A 304 -14.56 4.47 -7.64
C LEU A 304 -14.95 5.57 -6.64
N LYS A 305 -14.06 5.80 -5.67
CA LYS A 305 -13.96 7.07 -4.97
C LYS A 305 -13.10 8.00 -5.83
N TYR A 306 -13.75 9.01 -6.40
CA TYR A 306 -13.03 10.03 -7.15
C TYR A 306 -12.45 11.08 -6.19
N LEU A 307 -11.18 11.44 -6.40
CA LEU A 307 -10.61 12.64 -5.81
C LEU A 307 -11.10 13.82 -6.66
N ALA A 308 -11.82 14.73 -6.03
CA ALA A 308 -12.50 15.82 -6.73
C ALA A 308 -12.20 17.18 -6.07
N GLY A 309 -13.10 18.15 -6.19
CA GLY A 309 -12.92 19.49 -5.69
C GLY A 309 -12.47 19.59 -4.23
N PRO A 310 -13.12 18.89 -3.27
CA PRO A 310 -12.70 18.93 -1.87
C PRO A 310 -11.26 18.45 -1.65
N GLU A 311 -10.88 17.32 -2.27
CA GLU A 311 -9.56 16.71 -2.09
C GLU A 311 -8.47 17.44 -2.87
N ILE A 312 -8.67 17.62 -4.19
CA ILE A 312 -7.65 18.20 -5.08
C ILE A 312 -7.56 19.71 -4.91
N GLY A 313 -8.69 20.39 -4.84
CA GLY A 313 -8.75 21.85 -4.77
C GLY A 313 -8.75 22.40 -3.33
N GLY A 314 -9.45 21.72 -2.42
CA GLY A 314 -9.62 22.13 -1.02
C GLY A 314 -8.58 21.51 -0.08
N GLY A 315 -7.94 20.40 -0.45
CA GLY A 315 -6.95 19.70 0.37
C GLY A 315 -7.53 18.81 1.48
N ASN A 316 -8.86 18.73 1.63
CA ASN A 316 -9.51 17.91 2.65
C ASN A 316 -10.24 16.72 2.02
N PHE A 317 -10.06 15.55 2.60
CA PHE A 317 -10.72 14.33 2.15
C PHE A 317 -12.18 14.26 2.61
N LEU A 318 -13.03 13.72 1.73
CA LEU A 318 -14.42 13.41 2.02
C LEU A 318 -14.63 11.90 1.89
N ASN A 319 -14.89 11.22 3.00
CA ASN A 319 -15.24 9.81 3.01
C ASN A 319 -16.77 9.64 2.98
N ASP A 320 -17.27 9.03 1.90
CA ASP A 320 -18.71 8.76 1.72
C ASP A 320 -19.21 7.57 2.55
N THR A 321 -18.39 7.00 3.45
CA THR A 321 -18.71 5.82 4.27
C THR A 321 -18.23 6.01 5.70
N ALA A 322 -18.85 5.31 6.66
CA ALA A 322 -18.35 5.25 8.03
C ALA A 322 -17.26 4.16 8.17
N PRO A 323 -16.08 4.47 8.72
CA PRO A 323 -15.02 3.50 8.98
C PRO A 323 -15.47 2.25 9.74
N GLU A 324 -16.37 2.41 10.73
CA GLU A 324 -16.92 1.31 11.53
C GLU A 324 -17.76 0.34 10.68
N GLU A 325 -18.56 0.86 9.74
CA GLU A 325 -19.37 0.03 8.82
C GLU A 325 -18.46 -0.76 7.88
N LYS A 326 -17.42 -0.12 7.33
CA LYS A 326 -16.47 -0.77 6.42
C LYS A 326 -15.59 -1.80 7.11
N ALA A 327 -15.23 -1.57 8.36
CA ALA A 327 -14.52 -2.56 9.16
C ALA A 327 -15.41 -3.78 9.44
N ALA A 328 -16.69 -3.58 9.78
CA ALA A 328 -17.64 -4.67 9.98
C ALA A 328 -17.81 -5.54 8.72
N GLU A 329 -17.86 -4.92 7.53
CA GLU A 329 -17.89 -5.66 6.25
C GLU A 329 -16.63 -6.53 6.07
N LEU A 330 -15.43 -6.02 6.37
CA LEU A 330 -14.18 -6.79 6.30
C LEU A 330 -14.08 -7.87 7.39
N GLN A 331 -14.61 -7.62 8.59
CA GLN A 331 -14.66 -8.60 9.67
C GLN A 331 -15.59 -9.79 9.32
N ALA A 332 -16.66 -9.53 8.57
CA ALA A 332 -17.66 -10.53 8.20
C ALA A 332 -17.17 -11.53 7.13
N VAL A 333 -16.13 -11.22 6.37
CA VAL A 333 -15.60 -12.12 5.35
C VAL A 333 -14.52 -13.05 5.91
N SER A 334 -14.29 -14.19 5.24
CA SER A 334 -13.29 -15.18 5.61
C SER A 334 -11.87 -14.62 5.57
N ASN A 335 -10.98 -15.15 6.40
CA ASN A 335 -9.54 -14.97 6.32
C ASN A 335 -8.83 -16.07 5.48
N VAL A 336 -9.59 -16.92 4.80
CA VAL A 336 -9.11 -17.84 3.77
C VAL A 336 -9.54 -17.29 2.42
N HIS A 337 -8.57 -17.12 1.50
CA HIS A 337 -8.84 -16.50 0.21
C HIS A 337 -9.90 -17.28 -0.58
N TYR A 338 -10.84 -16.58 -1.23
CA TYR A 338 -11.99 -17.16 -1.92
C TYR A 338 -11.63 -18.19 -3.01
N THR A 339 -10.42 -18.12 -3.60
CA THR A 339 -9.94 -19.10 -4.58
C THR A 339 -9.44 -20.40 -3.93
N GLN A 340 -9.17 -20.41 -2.63
CA GLN A 340 -8.67 -21.57 -1.88
C GLN A 340 -9.83 -22.32 -1.16
N GLY A 341 -10.97 -21.69 -0.95
CA GLY A 341 -12.17 -22.31 -0.40
C GLY A 341 -12.80 -23.29 -1.40
N GLY A 342 -13.20 -24.49 -0.95
CA GLY A 342 -13.69 -25.61 -1.81
C GLY A 342 -14.89 -25.32 -2.73
N GLU A 343 -15.53 -24.16 -2.63
CA GLU A 343 -16.57 -23.70 -3.57
C GLU A 343 -16.00 -23.17 -4.90
N GLY A 344 -14.73 -22.72 -4.93
CA GLY A 344 -14.08 -22.27 -6.17
C GLY A 344 -13.80 -23.41 -7.15
N ARG A 345 -13.56 -24.63 -6.66
CA ARG A 345 -13.32 -25.81 -7.51
C ARG A 345 -14.58 -26.36 -8.20
N ARG A 346 -15.77 -26.16 -7.65
CA ARG A 346 -17.03 -26.67 -8.25
C ARG A 346 -17.48 -25.84 -9.45
N ARG A 347 -17.33 -24.53 -9.46
CA ARG A 347 -17.73 -23.68 -10.59
C ARG A 347 -16.78 -23.75 -11.80
N ALA A 348 -15.49 -24.02 -11.59
CA ALA A 348 -14.55 -24.25 -12.68
C ALA A 348 -14.77 -25.60 -13.38
N ALA A 349 -15.32 -26.61 -12.67
CA ALA A 349 -15.67 -27.91 -13.24
C ALA A 349 -17.04 -27.92 -13.96
N GLU A 350 -17.99 -27.05 -13.58
CA GLU A 350 -19.32 -26.96 -14.18
C GLU A 350 -19.39 -26.00 -15.40
N GLY A 351 -18.34 -25.18 -15.63
CA GLY A 351 -18.28 -24.29 -16.80
C GLY A 351 -17.65 -24.89 -18.05
N GLY A 352 -17.23 -26.17 -18.00
CA GLY A 352 -16.51 -26.84 -19.09
C GLY A 352 -17.33 -27.70 -20.04
N ASP A 353 -18.61 -27.99 -19.73
CA ASP A 353 -19.44 -28.87 -20.53
C ASP A 353 -20.66 -28.13 -21.10
N GLY A 354 -20.45 -27.28 -22.07
CA GLY A 354 -21.57 -26.55 -22.69
C GLY A 354 -21.30 -25.92 -24.03
N GLU A 355 -20.59 -26.62 -24.95
CA GLU A 355 -20.71 -26.36 -26.38
C GLU A 355 -20.30 -27.61 -27.15
N GLY A 356 -21.33 -28.34 -27.61
CA GLY A 356 -21.16 -29.51 -28.43
C GLY A 356 -22.49 -30.17 -28.75
N SER A 357 -23.38 -29.54 -29.54
CA SER A 357 -24.36 -30.17 -30.43
C SER A 357 -24.90 -29.16 -31.43
#